data_4ecb898aff47a8391abbcd906ac8bd32
#
_entry.id   4ecb898aff47a8391abbcd906ac8bd32
#
_cell.length_a   1.000
_cell.length_b   1.000
_cell.length_c   1.000
_cell.angle_alpha   90.00
_cell.angle_beta   90.00
_cell.angle_gamma   90.00
#
_symmetry.space_group_name_H-M   'P 1'
#
loop_
_entity.id
_entity.type
_entity.pdbx_description
1 polymer ?
#
loop_
_entity_poly.entity_id
_entity_poly.type
_entity_poly.pdbx_seq_one_letter_code
_entity_poly.pdbx_strand_id
1 'polypeptide(L)'
;MTTKADFSPDEWKVVLEGPPTAGMIVVTAARGGTFRETIAMAKAYTEARGEHGESELLDEIVATKPQVDHTRYHSPEELRENGLAHLRNAVAVLQSKATAQELDDYRHFVRALADKVAAAHREHGQAVSPPEAEAIQQITACPCSRCAAATLSARARTKCR
;
A
#
# COMPACT_ATOMS: atom_id res chain seq x y z
N MET A 1 14.33 -17.65 0.31
CA MET A 1 13.26 -17.11 -0.51
C MET A 1 11.96 -17.46 0.16
N THR A 2 11.16 -16.48 0.44
CA THR A 2 9.87 -16.64 1.12
C THR A 2 8.78 -16.88 0.07
N THR A 3 7.91 -17.85 0.32
CA THR A 3 6.84 -18.24 -0.60
C THR A 3 5.48 -18.15 0.11
N LYS A 4 4.41 -18.24 -0.66
CA LYS A 4 3.05 -18.32 -0.10
C LYS A 4 2.90 -19.40 0.99
N ALA A 5 3.64 -20.50 0.89
CA ALA A 5 3.55 -21.61 1.84
C ALA A 5 4.02 -21.24 3.26
N ASP A 6 4.81 -20.16 3.40
CA ASP A 6 5.32 -19.68 4.68
C ASP A 6 4.28 -18.86 5.45
N PHE A 7 3.14 -18.50 4.82
CA PHE A 7 2.06 -17.72 5.39
C PHE A 7 0.84 -18.60 5.68
N SER A 8 0.12 -18.28 6.76
CA SER A 8 -1.23 -18.78 6.93
C SER A 8 -2.18 -18.18 5.88
N PRO A 9 -3.33 -18.81 5.60
CA PRO A 9 -4.30 -18.27 4.64
C PRO A 9 -4.72 -16.83 4.95
N ASP A 10 -4.89 -16.49 6.23
CA ASP A 10 -5.29 -15.15 6.67
C ASP A 10 -4.16 -14.13 6.51
N GLU A 11 -2.92 -14.50 6.86
CA GLU A 11 -1.73 -13.66 6.65
C GLU A 11 -1.50 -13.40 5.15
N TRP A 12 -1.61 -14.44 4.33
CA TRP A 12 -1.45 -14.30 2.89
C TRP A 12 -2.51 -13.38 2.29
N LYS A 13 -3.75 -13.48 2.76
CA LYS A 13 -4.83 -12.58 2.36
C LYS A 13 -4.51 -11.13 2.72
N VAL A 14 -4.01 -10.88 3.92
CA VAL A 14 -3.61 -9.53 4.37
C VAL A 14 -2.52 -8.95 3.47
N VAL A 15 -1.52 -9.76 3.09
CA VAL A 15 -0.43 -9.33 2.19
C VAL A 15 -0.95 -9.03 0.78
N LEU A 16 -1.84 -9.87 0.24
CA LEU A 16 -2.44 -9.69 -1.09
C LEU A 16 -3.35 -8.47 -1.19
N GLU A 17 -4.07 -8.14 -0.12
CA GLU A 17 -4.99 -6.99 -0.08
C GLU A 17 -4.27 -5.64 0.08
N GLY A 18 -3.00 -5.63 0.50
CA GLY A 18 -2.24 -4.41 0.72
C GLY A 18 -2.11 -3.51 -0.53
N PRO A 19 -1.55 -3.98 -1.64
CA PRO A 19 -1.38 -3.16 -2.84
C PRO A 19 -2.69 -2.57 -3.38
N PRO A 20 -3.78 -3.35 -3.60
CA PRO A 20 -5.04 -2.77 -4.05
C PRO A 20 -5.64 -1.78 -3.04
N THR A 21 -5.47 -2.01 -1.73
CA THR A 21 -5.91 -1.05 -0.70
C THR A 21 -5.18 0.28 -0.82
N ALA A 22 -3.87 0.28 -1.09
CA ALA A 22 -3.12 1.50 -1.34
C ALA A 22 -3.64 2.25 -2.56
N GLY A 23 -3.93 1.55 -3.67
CA GLY A 23 -4.55 2.12 -4.85
C GLY A 23 -5.90 2.76 -4.55
N MET A 24 -6.77 2.10 -3.77
CA MET A 24 -8.07 2.64 -3.39
C MET A 24 -7.97 3.91 -2.53
N ILE A 25 -7.00 3.98 -1.61
CA ILE A 25 -6.78 5.19 -0.79
C ILE A 25 -6.47 6.39 -1.71
N VAL A 26 -5.64 6.18 -2.74
CA VAL A 26 -5.30 7.24 -3.71
C VAL A 26 -6.50 7.63 -4.56
N VAL A 27 -7.25 6.65 -5.10
CA VAL A 27 -8.46 6.89 -5.89
C VAL A 27 -9.48 7.74 -5.12
N THR A 28 -9.70 7.42 -3.85
CA THR A 28 -10.69 8.14 -3.03
C THR A 28 -10.22 9.52 -2.57
N ALA A 29 -8.91 9.74 -2.50
CA ALA A 29 -8.34 11.05 -2.24
C ALA A 29 -8.55 12.00 -3.44
N ALA A 30 -8.56 11.46 -4.66
CA ALA A 30 -8.89 12.18 -5.88
C ALA A 30 -10.41 12.28 -6.03
N ARG A 31 -10.97 13.44 -5.85
CA ARG A 31 -12.41 13.65 -6.03
C ARG A 31 -12.82 13.38 -7.47
N GLY A 32 -13.32 12.17 -7.77
CA GLY A 32 -14.17 11.89 -8.93
C GLY A 32 -13.58 11.10 -10.09
N GLY A 33 -12.91 10.00 -9.87
CA GLY A 33 -12.55 9.10 -10.94
C GLY A 33 -12.56 7.64 -10.49
N THR A 34 -13.26 6.75 -11.16
CA THR A 34 -13.32 5.34 -10.75
C THR A 34 -12.85 4.37 -11.84
N PHE A 35 -13.06 4.69 -13.09
CA PHE A 35 -12.80 3.75 -14.18
C PHE A 35 -11.35 3.73 -14.66
N ARG A 36 -10.70 4.89 -14.74
CA ARG A 36 -9.32 5.00 -15.23
C ARG A 36 -8.31 4.49 -14.22
N GLU A 37 -8.54 4.76 -12.95
CA GLU A 37 -7.71 4.31 -11.84
C GLU A 37 -7.75 2.78 -11.71
N THR A 38 -8.90 2.17 -11.96
CA THR A 38 -9.02 0.71 -12.02
C THR A 38 -8.18 0.13 -13.17
N ILE A 39 -8.18 0.79 -14.34
CA ILE A 39 -7.33 0.41 -15.47
C ILE A 39 -5.85 0.62 -15.13
N ALA A 40 -5.50 1.74 -14.48
CA ALA A 40 -4.12 2.02 -14.06
C ALA A 40 -3.61 0.98 -13.06
N MET A 41 -4.46 0.57 -12.12
CA MET A 41 -4.15 -0.50 -11.17
C MET A 41 -3.90 -1.83 -11.91
N ALA A 42 -4.78 -2.21 -12.84
CA ALA A 42 -4.61 -3.42 -13.65
C ALA A 42 -3.33 -3.39 -14.49
N LYS A 43 -3.01 -2.24 -15.09
CA LYS A 43 -1.75 -2.02 -15.81
C LYS A 43 -0.53 -2.18 -14.90
N ALA A 44 -0.54 -1.58 -13.70
CA ALA A 44 0.55 -1.68 -12.75
C ALA A 44 0.86 -3.14 -12.38
N TYR A 45 -0.17 -3.96 -12.17
CA TYR A 45 0.00 -5.40 -11.94
C TYR A 45 0.54 -6.13 -13.17
N THR A 46 0.10 -5.75 -14.38
CA THR A 46 0.59 -6.36 -15.62
C THR A 46 2.05 -6.02 -15.86
N GLU A 47 2.46 -4.79 -15.62
CA GLU A 47 3.84 -4.34 -15.75
C GLU A 47 4.74 -5.01 -14.71
N ALA A 48 4.30 -5.08 -13.46
CA ALA A 48 5.03 -5.77 -12.40
C ALA A 48 5.22 -7.27 -12.68
N ARG A 49 4.27 -7.91 -13.36
CA ARG A 49 4.44 -9.30 -13.85
C ARG A 49 5.47 -9.42 -14.96
N GLY A 50 5.64 -8.38 -15.76
CA GLY A 50 6.63 -8.34 -16.85
C GLY A 50 8.05 -8.06 -16.36
N GLU A 51 8.17 -7.37 -15.24
CA GLU A 51 9.41 -7.14 -14.54
C GLU A 51 9.65 -8.34 -13.59
N HIS A 52 10.04 -9.51 -14.15
CA HIS A 52 10.41 -10.67 -13.34
C HIS A 52 11.50 -10.24 -12.37
N GLY A 53 11.09 -10.05 -11.12
CA GLY A 53 11.92 -9.54 -10.07
C GLY A 53 12.83 -10.62 -9.48
N GLU A 54 13.74 -10.17 -8.66
CA GLU A 54 14.60 -11.04 -7.85
C GLU A 54 13.83 -11.68 -6.67
N SER A 55 12.52 -11.42 -6.54
CA SER A 55 11.67 -11.82 -5.41
C SER A 55 10.53 -12.74 -5.87
N GLU A 56 10.67 -14.03 -5.59
CA GLU A 56 9.63 -15.05 -5.82
C GLU A 56 8.32 -14.69 -5.07
N LEU A 57 8.44 -14.12 -3.87
CA LEU A 57 7.31 -13.64 -3.09
C LEU A 57 6.50 -12.58 -3.86
N LEU A 58 7.17 -11.60 -4.46
CA LEU A 58 6.51 -10.56 -5.23
C LEU A 58 5.86 -11.12 -6.49
N ASP A 59 6.52 -12.06 -7.17
CA ASP A 59 5.96 -12.73 -8.33
C ASP A 59 4.66 -13.47 -8.00
N GLU A 60 4.58 -14.15 -6.86
CA GLU A 60 3.34 -14.79 -6.37
C GLU A 60 2.24 -13.77 -6.04
N ILE A 61 2.60 -12.63 -5.45
CA ILE A 61 1.66 -11.54 -5.14
C ILE A 61 1.07 -10.96 -6.43
N VAL A 62 1.92 -10.60 -7.40
CA VAL A 62 1.45 -9.97 -8.66
C VAL A 62 0.77 -10.97 -9.60
N ALA A 63 1.07 -12.26 -9.49
CA ALA A 63 0.36 -13.31 -10.22
C ALA A 63 -1.10 -13.44 -9.78
N THR A 64 -1.38 -13.13 -8.51
CA THR A 64 -2.72 -13.15 -7.97
C THR A 64 -3.52 -11.93 -8.47
N LYS A 65 -4.73 -12.17 -8.99
CA LYS A 65 -5.59 -11.08 -9.44
C LYS A 65 -5.98 -10.19 -8.25
N PRO A 66 -5.76 -8.86 -8.33
CA PRO A 66 -6.15 -7.97 -7.25
C PRO A 66 -7.66 -8.05 -7.00
N GLN A 67 -8.04 -8.31 -5.78
CA GLN A 67 -9.42 -8.27 -5.34
C GLN A 67 -9.65 -6.98 -4.57
N VAL A 68 -10.59 -6.17 -5.08
CA VAL A 68 -11.00 -4.92 -4.45
C VAL A 68 -12.41 -5.09 -3.96
N ASP A 69 -12.60 -5.08 -2.65
CA ASP A 69 -13.93 -5.10 -2.04
C ASP A 69 -14.38 -3.65 -1.77
N HIS A 70 -15.15 -3.11 -2.71
CA HIS A 70 -15.69 -1.76 -2.62
C HIS A 70 -16.78 -1.62 -1.54
N THR A 71 -17.28 -2.71 -0.99
CA THR A 71 -18.35 -2.70 0.02
C THR A 71 -17.82 -2.65 1.45
N ARG A 72 -16.52 -2.83 1.62
CA ARG A 72 -15.87 -2.93 2.94
C ARG A 72 -15.80 -1.61 3.71
N TYR A 73 -15.83 -0.49 2.99
CA TYR A 73 -15.68 0.84 3.57
C TYR A 73 -16.84 1.74 3.14
N HIS A 74 -17.40 2.48 4.09
CA HIS A 74 -18.61 3.28 3.90
C HIS A 74 -18.30 4.78 3.71
N SER A 75 -17.06 5.20 3.96
CA SER A 75 -16.59 6.55 3.73
C SER A 75 -15.12 6.59 3.29
N PRO A 76 -14.69 7.67 2.60
CA PRO A 76 -13.28 7.89 2.27
C PRO A 76 -12.37 7.94 3.49
N GLU A 77 -12.84 8.51 4.59
CA GLU A 77 -12.12 8.62 5.84
C GLU A 77 -11.90 7.24 6.47
N GLU A 78 -12.97 6.43 6.51
CA GLU A 78 -12.91 5.06 7.01
C GLU A 78 -11.94 4.20 6.18
N LEU A 79 -12.01 4.32 4.85
CA LEU A 79 -11.05 3.64 3.97
C LEU A 79 -9.61 4.07 4.25
N ARG A 80 -9.38 5.37 4.46
CA ARG A 80 -8.03 5.89 4.74
C ARG A 80 -7.49 5.34 6.05
N GLU A 81 -8.25 5.41 7.13
CA GLU A 81 -7.81 4.93 8.45
C GLU A 81 -7.61 3.41 8.49
N ASN A 82 -8.62 2.67 8.09
CA ASN A 82 -8.58 1.21 8.11
C ASN A 82 -7.64 0.65 7.05
N GLY A 83 -7.57 1.29 5.88
CA GLY A 83 -6.65 0.92 4.81
C GLY A 83 -5.19 1.11 5.22
N LEU A 84 -4.84 2.22 5.88
CA LEU A 84 -3.49 2.42 6.42
C LEU A 84 -3.17 1.43 7.55
N ALA A 85 -4.16 1.09 8.39
CA ALA A 85 -3.99 0.05 9.40
C ALA A 85 -3.75 -1.32 8.75
N HIS A 86 -4.48 -1.63 7.68
CA HIS A 86 -4.30 -2.86 6.91
C HIS A 86 -2.91 -2.95 6.26
N LEU A 87 -2.41 -1.86 5.67
CA LEU A 87 -1.06 -1.79 5.12
C LEU A 87 0.02 -2.01 6.20
N ARG A 88 -0.16 -1.43 7.39
CA ARG A 88 0.75 -1.68 8.52
C ARG A 88 0.76 -3.16 8.93
N ASN A 89 -0.40 -3.81 8.94
CA ASN A 89 -0.51 -5.23 9.23
C ASN A 89 0.18 -6.08 8.16
N ALA A 90 0.01 -5.78 6.87
CA ALA A 90 0.71 -6.46 5.79
C ALA A 90 2.23 -6.34 5.94
N VAL A 91 2.72 -5.14 6.21
CA VAL A 91 4.15 -4.90 6.48
C VAL A 91 4.63 -5.67 7.71
N ALA A 92 3.85 -5.71 8.80
CA ALA A 92 4.22 -6.43 10.02
C ALA A 92 4.29 -7.95 9.80
N VAL A 93 3.37 -8.52 9.04
CA VAL A 93 3.40 -9.93 8.63
C VAL A 93 4.66 -10.22 7.82
N LEU A 94 4.96 -9.40 6.82
CA LEU A 94 6.18 -9.56 6.00
C LEU A 94 7.45 -9.39 6.82
N GLN A 95 7.50 -8.43 7.74
CA GLN A 95 8.66 -8.25 8.64
C GLN A 95 8.97 -9.48 9.49
N SER A 96 7.98 -10.29 9.80
CA SER A 96 8.15 -11.48 10.64
C SER A 96 8.62 -12.71 9.85
N LYS A 97 8.42 -12.75 8.53
CA LYS A 97 8.58 -13.95 7.70
C LYS A 97 9.45 -13.76 6.46
N ALA A 98 9.39 -12.58 5.85
CA ALA A 98 10.13 -12.26 4.64
C ALA A 98 11.52 -11.71 4.95
N THR A 99 12.42 -11.79 3.98
CA THR A 99 13.72 -11.13 4.04
C THR A 99 13.56 -9.62 3.95
N ALA A 100 14.59 -8.88 4.36
CA ALA A 100 14.60 -7.42 4.25
C ALA A 100 14.43 -6.95 2.78
N GLN A 101 15.04 -7.67 1.84
CA GLN A 101 14.94 -7.37 0.41
C GLN A 101 13.50 -7.57 -0.09
N GLU A 102 12.89 -8.72 0.19
CA GLU A 102 11.51 -9.03 -0.22
C GLU A 102 10.50 -8.02 0.37
N LEU A 103 10.74 -7.57 1.60
CA LEU A 103 9.92 -6.52 2.22
C LEU A 103 10.09 -5.18 1.50
N ASP A 104 11.31 -4.82 1.11
CA ASP A 104 11.57 -3.57 0.39
C ASP A 104 11.00 -3.62 -1.03
N ASP A 105 11.07 -4.76 -1.71
CA ASP A 105 10.45 -4.99 -3.02
C ASP A 105 8.91 -4.83 -2.93
N TYR A 106 8.29 -5.41 -1.89
CA TYR A 106 6.86 -5.23 -1.64
C TYR A 106 6.48 -3.76 -1.42
N ARG A 107 7.24 -3.03 -0.60
CA ARG A 107 7.01 -1.61 -0.35
C ARG A 107 7.17 -0.78 -1.62
N HIS A 108 8.20 -1.10 -2.40
CA HIS A 108 8.43 -0.44 -3.68
C HIS A 108 7.26 -0.66 -4.64
N PHE A 109 6.77 -1.89 -4.74
CA PHE A 109 5.61 -2.24 -5.56
C PHE A 109 4.34 -1.49 -5.11
N VAL A 110 4.03 -1.47 -3.81
CA VAL A 110 2.88 -0.75 -3.25
C VAL A 110 2.96 0.75 -3.59
N ARG A 111 4.15 1.34 -3.45
CA ARG A 111 4.38 2.74 -3.79
C ARG A 111 4.23 3.00 -5.29
N ALA A 112 4.88 2.20 -6.12
CA ALA A 112 4.80 2.32 -7.58
C ALA A 112 3.35 2.21 -8.09
N LEU A 113 2.56 1.31 -7.49
CA LEU A 113 1.14 1.18 -7.77
C LEU A 113 0.37 2.48 -7.41
N ALA A 114 0.60 3.02 -6.22
CA ALA A 114 -0.03 4.26 -5.77
C ALA A 114 0.33 5.44 -6.69
N ASP A 115 1.62 5.56 -7.06
CA ASP A 115 2.11 6.60 -7.99
C ASP A 115 1.47 6.47 -9.39
N LYS A 116 1.33 5.24 -9.92
CA LYS A 116 0.69 4.98 -11.22
C LYS A 116 -0.80 5.30 -11.20
N VAL A 117 -1.48 4.98 -10.11
CA VAL A 117 -2.90 5.33 -9.94
C VAL A 117 -3.08 6.85 -9.89
N ALA A 118 -2.25 7.57 -9.13
CA ALA A 118 -2.27 9.03 -9.10
C ALA A 118 -1.94 9.65 -10.46
N ALA A 119 -0.97 9.07 -11.20
CA ALA A 119 -0.60 9.56 -12.53
C ALA A 119 -1.72 9.40 -13.57
N ALA A 120 -2.56 8.35 -13.44
CA ALA A 120 -3.71 8.17 -14.33
C ALA A 120 -4.73 9.31 -14.23
N HIS A 121 -4.79 9.97 -13.07
CA HIS A 121 -5.62 11.15 -12.86
C HIS A 121 -5.05 12.40 -13.57
N ARG A 122 -3.71 12.49 -13.70
CA ARG A 122 -3.01 13.61 -14.35
C ARG A 122 -3.25 13.76 -15.86
N GLU A 123 -3.62 12.70 -16.55
CA GLU A 123 -3.85 12.73 -18.00
C GLU A 123 -4.96 13.72 -18.41
N HIS A 124 -5.67 14.28 -17.43
CA HIS A 124 -6.64 15.36 -17.60
C HIS A 124 -6.09 16.78 -17.36
N GLY A 125 -4.77 16.97 -17.28
CA GLY A 125 -4.14 18.29 -17.11
C GLY A 125 -4.16 18.84 -15.70
N GLN A 126 -4.57 18.06 -14.70
CA GLN A 126 -4.46 18.43 -13.29
C GLN A 126 -3.18 17.86 -12.67
N ALA A 127 -2.43 18.70 -11.99
CA ALA A 127 -1.33 18.24 -11.13
C ALA A 127 -1.87 17.33 -10.02
N VAL A 128 -1.03 16.45 -9.46
CA VAL A 128 -1.39 15.66 -8.26
C VAL A 128 -1.99 16.61 -7.24
N SER A 129 -3.21 16.33 -6.84
CA SER A 129 -3.85 17.17 -5.83
C SER A 129 -3.13 17.02 -4.48
N PRO A 130 -3.13 18.04 -3.62
CA PRO A 130 -2.54 17.94 -2.29
C PRO A 130 -3.02 16.72 -1.49
N PRO A 131 -4.32 16.32 -1.53
CA PRO A 131 -4.80 15.11 -0.87
C PRO A 131 -4.18 13.81 -1.40
N GLU A 132 -3.93 13.70 -2.72
CA GLU A 132 -3.28 12.54 -3.32
C GLU A 132 -1.80 12.44 -2.89
N ALA A 133 -1.09 13.57 -2.91
CA ALA A 133 0.29 13.65 -2.45
C ALA A 133 0.40 13.25 -0.97
N GLU A 134 -0.53 13.71 -0.14
CA GLU A 134 -0.61 13.34 1.27
C GLU A 134 -0.91 11.85 1.45
N ALA A 135 -1.84 11.29 0.67
CA ALA A 135 -2.16 9.86 0.69
C ALA A 135 -0.94 9.02 0.33
N ILE A 136 -0.21 9.37 -0.73
CA ILE A 136 1.03 8.69 -1.12
C ILE A 136 2.08 8.79 -0.02
N GLN A 137 2.26 9.98 0.58
CA GLN A 137 3.17 10.13 1.72
C GLN A 137 2.80 9.23 2.89
N GLN A 138 1.53 9.10 3.22
CA GLN A 138 1.07 8.25 4.31
C GLN A 138 1.25 6.77 4.02
N ILE A 139 1.02 6.34 2.78
CA ILE A 139 1.30 4.97 2.32
C ILE A 139 2.79 4.67 2.43
N THR A 140 3.64 5.60 2.01
CA THR A 140 5.11 5.43 2.05
C THR A 140 5.70 5.61 3.44
N ALA A 141 5.10 6.46 4.26
CA ALA A 141 5.47 6.65 5.67
C ALA A 141 4.90 5.55 6.57
N CYS A 142 4.18 4.56 6.03
CA CYS A 142 3.79 3.35 6.76
C CYS A 142 5.05 2.56 7.16
N PRO A 143 5.67 2.86 8.32
CA PRO A 143 7.07 2.57 8.55
C PRO A 143 7.22 1.39 9.47
N CYS A 144 8.39 0.87 9.44
CA CYS A 144 9.12 0.34 10.59
C CYS A 144 8.51 0.73 11.94
N SER A 145 8.16 -0.26 12.75
CA SER A 145 7.77 -0.11 14.17
C SER A 145 8.78 0.68 15.04
N ARG A 146 9.94 1.05 14.49
CA ARG A 146 10.98 1.84 15.19
C ARG A 146 10.67 3.34 15.31
N CYS A 147 9.84 3.92 14.43
CA CYS A 147 9.51 5.35 14.53
C CYS A 147 8.36 5.63 15.51
N ALA A 148 7.48 4.67 15.77
CA ALA A 148 6.40 4.87 16.75
C ALA A 148 6.91 5.00 18.19
N ALA A 149 8.07 4.40 18.52
CA ALA A 149 8.69 4.51 19.84
C ALA A 149 9.37 5.86 20.09
N ALA A 150 9.83 6.54 19.02
CA ALA A 150 10.54 7.81 19.16
C ALA A 150 9.59 9.00 19.43
N THR A 151 8.36 8.96 18.92
CA THR A 151 7.38 10.04 19.12
C THR A 151 6.70 10.02 20.48
N LEU A 152 6.59 8.86 21.13
CA LEU A 152 6.07 8.76 22.50
C LEU A 152 7.08 9.25 23.56
N SER A 153 8.38 9.14 23.29
CA SER A 153 9.43 9.62 24.20
C SER A 153 9.61 11.15 24.19
N ALA A 154 9.22 11.83 23.10
CA ALA A 154 9.34 13.29 23.01
C ALA A 154 8.23 14.05 23.77
N ARG A 155 7.05 13.44 23.96
CA ARG A 155 5.93 14.05 24.70
C ARG A 155 6.06 13.97 26.23
N ALA A 156 6.93 13.12 26.75
CA ALA A 156 7.09 12.93 28.20
C ALA A 156 8.08 13.90 28.85
N ARG A 157 8.81 14.74 28.09
CA ARG A 157 9.83 15.65 28.64
C ARG A 157 9.43 17.11 28.80
N THR A 158 8.19 17.47 28.50
CA THR A 158 7.76 18.88 28.59
C THR A 158 6.86 19.18 29.79
N LYS A 159 6.85 18.34 30.83
CA LYS A 159 6.05 18.60 32.04
C LYS A 159 6.87 18.42 33.31
N CYS A 160 7.96 19.20 33.44
CA CYS A 160 8.63 19.52 34.70
C CYS A 160 9.45 20.80 34.51
N ARG A 161 8.77 21.95 34.66
CA ARG A 161 9.29 23.18 35.24
C ARG A 161 8.14 24.14 35.48
#